data_e4649d51c41f181b4ea7745c7ef84b81
#
_entry.id   e4649d51c41f181b4ea7745c7ef84b81
#
_cell.length_a   1.000
_cell.length_b   1.000
_cell.length_c   1.000
_cell.angle_alpha   90.00
_cell.angle_beta   90.00
_cell.angle_gamma   90.00
#
_symmetry.space_group_name_H-M   'P 1'
#
loop_
_entity.id
_entity.type
_entity.pdbx_description
1 polymer ?
#
loop_
_entity_poly.entity_id
_entity_poly.type
_entity_poly.pdbx_seq_one_letter_code
_entity_poly.pdbx_strand_id
1 'polypeptide(L)'
;MEILEEKNCSVEPINTLNKECKEMISMANNLNTTKEQERAELHRAIWQIANDLRGSVDGWDFKQYVLGMLFYRFISENLTSYINEDERRSGNKDFDYTKLSDKKAEFGRADTVKEKGFYILPSELFVNVRAKARHDANLNETLAVVFRNIENSVKGSDSEDDLKGLFDDMDVNSNKLGGTVEQRNKKLVKLLDAIGDLRLGEYADNTIDAFGDAYEFLMTMYASTAGKSGGEFFTPQEVSELLAEITIVGKKEVNKVYDPACGSGSLLLKFAKVLGKENVRQGFFGQEINLTIYNLCRINMFLHDINYNHFDVAHGDTLTDPKHWDDEPFDAIVSNPPYSKEWESDGNPLLINDPRFSPAGVLAPKRRADLAFTMHMLSWLSTSGTAAIVEYPGVLYRGGAEQKIRKYLIDNNYIDTVIQLSPDLFFGTTIAT
;
A
#
# COMPACT_ATOMS: atom_id res chain seq x y z
N MET A 1 -46.77 26.94 -51.66
CA MET A 1 -45.79 28.04 -51.69
C MET A 1 -45.74 28.56 -50.27
N GLU A 2 -44.88 27.89 -49.48
CA GLU A 2 -44.56 28.28 -48.11
C GLU A 2 -43.05 28.16 -47.95
N ILE A 3 -42.45 29.22 -47.48
CA ILE A 3 -41.02 29.50 -47.42
C ILE A 3 -40.44 28.81 -46.21
N LEU A 4 -39.46 27.93 -46.43
CA LEU A 4 -38.61 27.38 -45.38
C LEU A 4 -37.54 28.42 -45.03
N GLU A 5 -37.63 28.99 -43.84
CA GLU A 5 -36.54 29.78 -43.21
C GLU A 5 -35.36 28.90 -42.84
N GLU A 6 -34.23 29.14 -43.47
CA GLU A 6 -32.92 28.60 -43.08
C GLU A 6 -32.48 29.17 -41.72
N LYS A 7 -32.45 28.35 -40.71
CA LYS A 7 -31.73 28.66 -39.46
C LYS A 7 -30.23 28.55 -39.71
N ASN A 8 -29.57 29.68 -39.75
CA ASN A 8 -28.11 29.80 -39.70
C ASN A 8 -27.61 29.20 -38.39
N CYS A 9 -27.07 27.99 -38.45
CA CYS A 9 -26.18 27.46 -37.42
C CYS A 9 -24.80 28.07 -37.65
N SER A 10 -24.39 29.01 -36.80
CA SER A 10 -23.03 29.53 -36.77
C SER A 10 -22.08 28.40 -36.30
N VAL A 11 -21.36 27.84 -37.24
CA VAL A 11 -20.24 26.92 -36.98
C VAL A 11 -19.10 27.75 -36.41
N GLU A 12 -18.81 27.64 -35.12
CA GLU A 12 -17.61 28.22 -34.54
C GLU A 12 -16.37 27.64 -35.24
N PRO A 13 -15.36 28.44 -35.51
CA PRO A 13 -14.24 28.00 -36.34
C PRO A 13 -13.42 26.94 -35.60
N ILE A 14 -13.19 25.79 -36.26
CA ILE A 14 -12.35 24.63 -35.86
C ILE A 14 -10.95 25.06 -35.31
N ASN A 15 -10.51 26.28 -35.61
CA ASN A 15 -9.26 26.85 -35.14
C ASN A 15 -9.25 27.20 -33.63
N THR A 16 -10.36 27.50 -33.00
CA THR A 16 -10.45 27.83 -31.58
C THR A 16 -10.36 26.54 -30.71
N LEU A 17 -11.08 25.50 -31.10
CA LEU A 17 -10.98 24.18 -30.46
C LEU A 17 -9.54 23.61 -30.52
N ASN A 18 -8.82 23.82 -31.64
CA ASN A 18 -7.42 23.38 -31.77
C ASN A 18 -6.44 24.16 -30.88
N LYS A 19 -6.77 25.41 -30.53
CA LYS A 19 -5.92 26.24 -29.67
C LYS A 19 -6.10 25.84 -28.20
N GLU A 20 -7.32 25.68 -27.74
CA GLU A 20 -7.65 25.21 -26.37
C GLU A 20 -7.14 23.80 -26.12
N CYS A 21 -7.31 22.86 -27.06
CA CYS A 21 -6.71 21.52 -26.96
C CYS A 21 -5.17 21.58 -26.90
N LYS A 22 -4.53 22.44 -27.67
CA LYS A 22 -3.06 22.58 -27.62
C LYS A 22 -2.59 23.22 -26.31
N GLU A 23 -3.33 24.18 -25.77
CA GLU A 23 -3.05 24.79 -24.46
C GLU A 23 -3.29 23.78 -23.33
N MET A 24 -4.35 22.98 -23.37
CA MET A 24 -4.60 21.89 -22.41
C MET A 24 -3.53 20.80 -22.47
N ILE A 25 -3.11 20.37 -23.67
CA ILE A 25 -2.02 19.39 -23.85
C ILE A 25 -0.68 19.99 -23.36
N SER A 26 -0.42 21.27 -23.61
CA SER A 26 0.79 21.95 -23.11
C SER A 26 0.77 22.09 -21.60
N MET A 27 -0.36 22.41 -20.99
CA MET A 27 -0.53 22.45 -19.53
C MET A 27 -0.38 21.06 -18.90
N ALA A 28 -0.98 20.03 -19.48
CA ALA A 28 -0.85 18.66 -19.03
C ALA A 28 0.61 18.14 -19.12
N ASN A 29 1.31 18.47 -20.22
CA ASN A 29 2.71 18.11 -20.39
C ASN A 29 3.61 18.86 -19.38
N ASN A 30 3.35 20.14 -19.11
CA ASN A 30 4.10 20.91 -18.11
C ASN A 30 3.85 20.38 -16.69
N LEU A 31 2.60 20.03 -16.33
CA LEU A 31 2.28 19.40 -15.05
C LEU A 31 2.98 18.05 -14.87
N ASN A 32 2.97 17.21 -15.91
CA ASN A 32 3.66 15.93 -15.87
C ASN A 32 5.17 16.10 -15.71
N THR A 33 5.78 17.04 -16.42
CA THR A 33 7.22 17.34 -16.31
C THR A 33 7.57 17.83 -14.90
N THR A 34 6.72 18.63 -14.26
CA THR A 34 6.91 19.10 -12.88
C THR A 34 6.81 17.94 -11.89
N LYS A 35 5.79 17.06 -12.02
CA LYS A 35 5.63 15.87 -11.17
C LYS A 35 6.81 14.90 -11.27
N GLU A 36 7.30 14.65 -12.48
CA GLU A 36 8.48 13.80 -12.71
C GLU A 36 9.75 14.41 -12.09
N GLN A 37 9.91 15.72 -12.14
CA GLN A 37 11.02 16.41 -11.50
C GLN A 37 10.96 16.31 -9.97
N GLU A 38 9.79 16.56 -9.37
CA GLU A 38 9.57 16.43 -7.93
C GLU A 38 9.87 15.00 -7.43
N ARG A 39 9.39 13.98 -8.16
CA ARG A 39 9.72 12.57 -7.85
C ARG A 39 11.21 12.28 -7.96
N ALA A 40 11.87 12.74 -9.01
CA ALA A 40 13.30 12.53 -9.20
C ALA A 40 14.15 13.21 -8.12
N GLU A 41 13.74 14.37 -7.61
CA GLU A 41 14.39 15.05 -6.49
C GLU A 41 14.17 14.28 -5.18
N LEU A 42 12.96 13.82 -4.92
CA LEU A 42 12.62 13.01 -3.76
C LEU A 42 13.42 11.70 -3.76
N HIS A 43 13.44 10.97 -4.88
CA HIS A 43 14.20 9.73 -5.02
C HIS A 43 15.71 9.94 -4.80
N ARG A 44 16.28 11.04 -5.31
CA ARG A 44 17.69 11.38 -5.06
C ARG A 44 17.96 11.67 -3.58
N ALA A 45 17.07 12.40 -2.91
CA ALA A 45 17.20 12.70 -1.49
C ALA A 45 17.14 11.42 -0.63
N ILE A 46 16.20 10.53 -0.93
CA ILE A 46 16.09 9.22 -0.26
C ILE A 46 17.32 8.36 -0.50
N TRP A 47 17.80 8.32 -1.75
CA TRP A 47 19.05 7.61 -2.09
C TRP A 47 20.25 8.14 -1.32
N GLN A 48 20.34 9.46 -1.15
CA GLN A 48 21.41 10.11 -0.38
C GLN A 48 21.32 9.70 1.10
N ILE A 49 20.13 9.70 1.71
CA ILE A 49 19.91 9.22 3.08
C ILE A 49 20.38 7.76 3.22
N ALA A 50 20.02 6.91 2.26
CA ALA A 50 20.43 5.52 2.23
C ALA A 50 21.96 5.37 2.16
N ASN A 51 22.65 6.23 1.40
CA ASN A 51 24.10 6.21 1.27
C ASN A 51 24.81 6.77 2.51
N ASP A 52 24.32 7.86 3.09
CA ASP A 52 24.93 8.52 4.26
C ASP A 52 24.86 7.64 5.53
N LEU A 53 23.90 6.73 5.55
CA LEU A 53 23.70 5.77 6.63
C LEU A 53 24.28 4.37 6.29
N ARG A 54 24.70 4.16 5.03
CA ARG A 54 25.36 2.94 4.56
C ARG A 54 26.69 2.73 5.31
N GLY A 55 26.91 1.52 5.85
CA GLY A 55 28.09 1.21 6.66
C GLY A 55 27.91 1.44 8.17
N SER A 56 26.78 2.02 8.58
CA SER A 56 26.43 2.15 10.00
C SER A 56 25.47 1.08 10.50
N VAL A 57 24.67 0.49 9.61
CA VAL A 57 23.68 -0.58 9.86
C VAL A 57 23.68 -1.48 8.63
N ASP A 58 23.48 -2.79 8.78
CA ASP A 58 23.35 -3.70 7.63
C ASP A 58 22.21 -3.29 6.71
N GLY A 59 22.41 -3.43 5.39
CA GLY A 59 21.58 -2.80 4.37
C GLY A 59 20.08 -3.13 4.43
N TRP A 60 19.69 -4.27 5.01
CA TRP A 60 18.28 -4.65 5.20
C TRP A 60 17.65 -3.90 6.39
N ASP A 61 18.27 -3.97 7.54
CA ASP A 61 17.76 -3.39 8.79
C ASP A 61 17.61 -1.86 8.71
N PHE A 62 18.54 -1.22 8.00
CA PHE A 62 18.51 0.24 7.80
C PHE A 62 17.20 0.73 7.15
N LYS A 63 16.69 0.00 6.16
CA LYS A 63 15.48 0.37 5.42
C LYS A 63 14.25 0.37 6.32
N GLN A 64 14.13 -0.57 7.26
CA GLN A 64 13.05 -0.59 8.24
C GLN A 64 13.02 0.67 9.10
N TYR A 65 14.19 1.16 9.53
CA TYR A 65 14.29 2.40 10.29
C TYR A 65 13.90 3.62 9.46
N VAL A 66 14.27 3.67 8.18
CA VAL A 66 13.87 4.76 7.28
C VAL A 66 12.36 4.75 7.05
N LEU A 67 11.79 3.58 6.75
CA LEU A 67 10.36 3.41 6.53
C LEU A 67 9.53 3.74 7.78
N GLY A 68 9.91 3.20 8.94
CA GLY A 68 9.21 3.47 10.19
C GLY A 68 9.29 4.95 10.59
N MET A 69 10.45 5.60 10.35
CA MET A 69 10.61 7.03 10.65
C MET A 69 9.85 7.91 9.67
N LEU A 70 9.78 7.53 8.39
CA LEU A 70 8.96 8.19 7.37
C LEU A 70 7.47 8.09 7.73
N PHE A 71 7.03 6.90 8.15
CA PHE A 71 5.67 6.67 8.63
C PHE A 71 5.35 7.51 9.87
N TYR A 72 6.22 7.54 10.87
CA TYR A 72 6.06 8.37 12.05
C TYR A 72 5.92 9.85 11.70
N ARG A 73 6.74 10.36 10.77
CA ARG A 73 6.61 11.73 10.25
C ARG A 73 5.25 11.93 9.58
N PHE A 74 4.85 11.02 8.70
CA PHE A 74 3.58 11.10 7.98
C PHE A 74 2.38 11.19 8.93
N ILE A 75 2.24 10.24 9.87
CA ILE A 75 1.09 10.24 10.79
C ILE A 75 1.09 11.46 11.69
N SER A 76 2.27 11.98 12.07
CA SER A 76 2.38 13.23 12.85
C SER A 76 1.91 14.45 12.05
N GLU A 77 2.32 14.59 10.79
CA GLU A 77 1.93 15.70 9.92
C GLU A 77 0.46 15.59 9.51
N ASN A 78 -0.03 14.38 9.17
CA ASN A 78 -1.44 14.13 8.82
C ASN A 78 -2.39 14.49 9.98
N LEU A 79 -2.07 14.03 11.20
CA LEU A 79 -2.85 14.36 12.39
C LEU A 79 -2.86 15.86 12.68
N THR A 80 -1.69 16.49 12.60
CA THR A 80 -1.53 17.94 12.82
C THR A 80 -2.37 18.74 11.83
N SER A 81 -2.31 18.38 10.54
CA SER A 81 -3.09 19.04 9.50
C SER A 81 -4.59 18.89 9.74
N TYR A 82 -5.04 17.66 10.02
CA TYR A 82 -6.43 17.36 10.31
C TYR A 82 -6.98 18.22 11.46
N ILE A 83 -6.30 18.22 12.61
CA ILE A 83 -6.75 18.99 13.81
C ILE A 83 -6.70 20.49 13.54
N ASN A 84 -5.65 20.99 12.88
CA ASN A 84 -5.53 22.41 12.55
C ASN A 84 -6.63 22.87 11.57
N GLU A 85 -7.01 22.04 10.59
CA GLU A 85 -8.07 22.36 9.66
C GLU A 85 -9.44 22.41 10.34
N ASP A 86 -9.74 21.44 11.21
CA ASP A 86 -10.99 21.41 11.95
C ASP A 86 -11.16 22.63 12.86
N GLU A 87 -10.13 23.01 13.58
CA GLU A 87 -10.07 24.22 14.41
C GLU A 87 -10.23 25.51 13.56
N ARG A 88 -9.61 25.56 12.37
CA ARG A 88 -9.79 26.69 11.43
C ARG A 88 -11.22 26.81 10.93
N ARG A 89 -11.87 25.67 10.60
CA ARG A 89 -13.30 25.63 10.22
C ARG A 89 -14.19 26.10 11.36
N SER A 90 -13.81 25.80 12.59
CA SER A 90 -14.49 26.26 13.81
C SER A 90 -14.21 27.74 14.17
N GLY A 91 -13.37 28.44 13.37
CA GLY A 91 -13.11 29.87 13.50
C GLY A 91 -11.79 30.21 14.21
N ASN A 92 -11.02 29.23 14.66
CA ASN A 92 -9.73 29.42 15.34
C ASN A 92 -8.58 29.41 14.31
N LYS A 93 -8.42 30.53 13.60
CA LYS A 93 -7.49 30.63 12.45
C LYS A 93 -6.01 30.50 12.80
N ASP A 94 -5.64 30.87 14.01
CA ASP A 94 -4.24 30.88 14.48
C ASP A 94 -3.88 29.63 15.31
N PHE A 95 -4.77 28.65 15.33
CA PHE A 95 -4.55 27.40 16.05
C PHE A 95 -3.41 26.59 15.42
N ASP A 96 -2.53 26.10 16.28
CA ASP A 96 -1.41 25.26 15.92
C ASP A 96 -1.28 24.11 16.92
N TYR A 97 -1.66 22.92 16.51
CA TYR A 97 -1.65 21.73 17.35
C TYR A 97 -0.26 21.42 17.91
N THR A 98 0.81 21.71 17.15
CA THR A 98 2.20 21.46 17.59
C THR A 98 2.60 22.25 18.83
N LYS A 99 1.91 23.36 19.12
CA LYS A 99 2.16 24.26 20.24
C LYS A 99 1.20 24.03 21.42
N LEU A 100 0.20 23.15 21.24
CA LEU A 100 -0.76 22.88 22.31
C LEU A 100 -0.06 22.10 23.45
N SER A 101 -0.47 22.29 24.68
CA SER A 101 -0.02 21.42 25.76
C SER A 101 -0.72 20.08 25.76
N ASP A 102 -0.01 19.00 26.10
CA ASP A 102 -0.55 17.63 26.10
C ASP A 102 -1.84 17.54 26.95
N LYS A 103 -1.88 18.21 28.11
CA LYS A 103 -3.08 18.25 28.95
C LYS A 103 -4.32 18.80 28.23
N LYS A 104 -4.16 19.80 27.36
CA LYS A 104 -5.26 20.35 26.58
C LYS A 104 -5.61 19.45 25.39
N ALA A 105 -4.59 18.91 24.76
CA ALA A 105 -4.75 18.02 23.63
C ALA A 105 -5.52 16.74 23.99
N GLU A 106 -5.33 16.23 25.20
CA GLU A 106 -5.98 15.00 25.70
C GLU A 106 -7.52 15.05 25.65
N PHE A 107 -8.13 16.23 25.71
CA PHE A 107 -9.60 16.37 25.60
C PHE A 107 -10.16 15.95 24.23
N GLY A 108 -9.38 16.07 23.16
CA GLY A 108 -9.79 15.68 21.80
C GLY A 108 -9.45 14.24 21.40
N ARG A 109 -8.77 13.45 22.29
CA ARG A 109 -8.28 12.12 21.98
C ARG A 109 -9.36 11.19 21.42
N ALA A 110 -10.47 11.06 22.14
CA ALA A 110 -11.50 10.06 21.79
C ALA A 110 -12.12 10.31 20.40
N ASP A 111 -12.43 11.56 20.10
CA ASP A 111 -13.01 11.94 18.79
C ASP A 111 -11.97 11.76 17.67
N THR A 112 -10.73 12.16 17.94
CA THR A 112 -9.64 12.01 16.96
C THR A 112 -9.34 10.54 16.65
N VAL A 113 -9.29 9.66 17.66
CA VAL A 113 -9.10 8.21 17.45
C VAL A 113 -10.23 7.64 16.59
N LYS A 114 -11.47 8.04 16.86
CA LYS A 114 -12.62 7.59 16.09
C LYS A 114 -12.56 8.00 14.61
N GLU A 115 -12.08 9.21 14.32
CA GLU A 115 -12.04 9.76 12.96
C GLU A 115 -10.77 9.34 12.17
N LYS A 116 -9.61 9.36 12.85
CA LYS A 116 -8.31 9.11 12.19
C LYS A 116 -7.75 7.73 12.45
N GLY A 117 -8.28 7.00 13.43
CA GLY A 117 -7.78 5.69 13.82
C GLY A 117 -6.53 5.72 14.68
N PHE A 118 -6.01 6.88 15.09
CA PHE A 118 -4.85 7.02 15.98
C PHE A 118 -4.79 8.38 16.64
N TYR A 119 -3.91 8.50 17.66
CA TYR A 119 -3.68 9.76 18.34
C TYR A 119 -2.22 9.93 18.74
N ILE A 120 -1.70 11.14 18.63
CA ILE A 120 -0.33 11.52 19.02
C ILE A 120 -0.40 12.81 19.82
N LEU A 121 0.17 12.83 21.04
CA LEU A 121 0.26 14.04 21.84
C LEU A 121 1.18 15.07 21.19
N PRO A 122 0.94 16.38 21.38
CA PRO A 122 1.80 17.42 20.83
C PRO A 122 3.28 17.23 21.14
N SER A 123 3.65 16.84 22.37
CA SER A 123 5.05 16.60 22.76
C SER A 123 5.68 15.42 22.05
N GLU A 124 4.88 14.49 21.51
CA GLU A 124 5.24 13.26 20.83
C GLU A 124 5.19 13.37 19.29
N LEU A 125 4.78 14.51 18.74
CA LEU A 125 4.81 14.76 17.31
C LEU A 125 6.25 14.76 16.79
N PHE A 126 6.44 14.21 15.58
CA PHE A 126 7.75 14.13 14.93
C PHE A 126 8.55 15.44 14.98
N VAL A 127 7.92 16.57 14.67
CA VAL A 127 8.55 17.90 14.68
C VAL A 127 9.06 18.27 16.06
N ASN A 128 8.32 17.99 17.12
CA ASN A 128 8.66 18.35 18.50
C ASN A 128 9.70 17.41 19.10
N VAL A 129 9.65 16.12 18.77
CA VAL A 129 10.70 15.15 19.14
C VAL A 129 12.00 15.48 18.42
N ARG A 130 11.97 15.73 17.11
CA ARG A 130 13.14 16.14 16.33
C ARG A 130 13.80 17.40 16.89
N ALA A 131 13.03 18.41 17.25
CA ALA A 131 13.55 19.67 17.81
C ALA A 131 14.37 19.48 19.10
N LYS A 132 14.05 18.45 19.89
CA LYS A 132 14.70 18.12 21.17
C LYS A 132 15.79 17.04 21.02
N ALA A 133 15.79 16.28 19.93
CA ALA A 133 16.55 15.04 19.76
C ALA A 133 18.06 15.19 20.03
N ARG A 134 18.69 16.30 19.61
CA ARG A 134 20.12 16.54 19.80
C ARG A 134 20.52 16.75 21.27
N HIS A 135 19.58 17.10 22.13
CA HIS A 135 19.76 17.36 23.56
C HIS A 135 19.18 16.27 24.46
N ASP A 136 18.55 15.26 23.85
CA ASP A 136 18.00 14.11 24.58
C ASP A 136 19.03 12.98 24.67
N ALA A 137 19.61 12.82 25.84
CA ALA A 137 20.57 11.76 26.12
C ALA A 137 19.95 10.33 26.08
N ASN A 138 18.62 10.25 26.18
CA ASN A 138 17.84 9.00 26.16
C ASN A 138 16.89 8.93 24.97
N LEU A 139 17.23 9.52 23.84
CA LEU A 139 16.38 9.61 22.65
C LEU A 139 15.82 8.24 22.20
N ASN A 140 16.59 7.17 22.31
CA ASN A 140 16.14 5.81 22.02
C ASN A 140 14.95 5.41 22.91
N GLU A 141 15.00 5.70 24.21
CA GLU A 141 13.90 5.41 25.13
C GLU A 141 12.70 6.33 24.86
N THR A 142 12.95 7.63 24.60
CA THR A 142 11.92 8.59 24.21
C THR A 142 11.14 8.10 23.00
N LEU A 143 11.82 7.69 21.92
CA LEU A 143 11.18 7.15 20.72
C LEU A 143 10.42 5.85 21.01
N ALA A 144 11.00 4.92 21.78
CA ALA A 144 10.31 3.68 22.16
C ALA A 144 9.01 3.95 22.95
N VAL A 145 9.00 4.97 23.80
CA VAL A 145 7.78 5.39 24.52
C VAL A 145 6.78 6.01 23.56
N VAL A 146 7.20 6.90 22.67
CA VAL A 146 6.34 7.54 21.66
C VAL A 146 5.63 6.51 20.80
N PHE A 147 6.37 5.55 20.22
CA PHE A 147 5.78 4.50 19.38
C PHE A 147 4.77 3.65 20.14
N ARG A 148 5.11 3.24 21.36
CA ARG A 148 4.18 2.51 22.22
C ARG A 148 2.93 3.33 22.58
N ASN A 149 3.07 4.63 22.80
CA ASN A 149 1.95 5.52 23.12
C ASN A 149 1.02 5.70 21.91
N ILE A 150 1.58 5.78 20.69
CA ILE A 150 0.81 5.80 19.44
C ILE A 150 -0.01 4.52 19.29
N GLU A 151 0.60 3.35 19.42
CA GLU A 151 -0.09 2.06 19.36
C GLU A 151 -1.12 1.89 20.48
N ASN A 152 -0.81 2.31 21.72
CA ASN A 152 -1.74 2.24 22.83
C ASN A 152 -2.87 3.28 22.74
N SER A 153 -2.74 4.30 21.90
CA SER A 153 -3.78 5.33 21.74
C SER A 153 -5.10 4.76 21.26
N VAL A 154 -5.05 3.63 20.57
CA VAL A 154 -6.19 2.94 19.93
C VAL A 154 -6.69 1.73 20.68
N LYS A 155 -6.14 1.43 21.85
CA LYS A 155 -6.53 0.25 22.63
C LYS A 155 -8.02 0.26 22.96
N GLY A 156 -8.74 -0.77 22.51
CA GLY A 156 -10.19 -0.92 22.65
C GLY A 156 -11.01 -0.11 21.65
N SER A 157 -10.40 0.46 20.61
CA SER A 157 -11.07 1.07 19.46
C SER A 157 -11.11 0.12 18.25
N ASP A 158 -11.90 0.49 17.25
CA ASP A 158 -12.04 -0.29 16.00
C ASP A 158 -10.73 -0.37 15.20
N SER A 159 -9.80 0.57 15.41
CA SER A 159 -8.51 0.64 14.73
C SER A 159 -7.36 -0.04 15.49
N GLU A 160 -7.64 -0.77 16.58
CA GLU A 160 -6.58 -1.39 17.39
C GLU A 160 -5.73 -2.35 16.57
N ASP A 161 -6.35 -3.22 15.77
CA ASP A 161 -5.65 -4.22 14.98
C ASP A 161 -4.86 -3.57 13.83
N ASP A 162 -5.26 -2.40 13.34
CA ASP A 162 -4.58 -1.69 12.26
C ASP A 162 -3.30 -0.99 12.71
N LEU A 163 -3.21 -0.56 13.96
CA LEU A 163 -2.06 0.16 14.51
C LEU A 163 -1.12 -0.72 15.33
N LYS A 164 -1.61 -1.77 15.93
CA LYS A 164 -0.82 -2.65 16.81
C LYS A 164 0.37 -3.26 16.08
N GLY A 165 1.57 -3.11 16.65
CA GLY A 165 2.81 -3.69 16.14
C GLY A 165 3.37 -3.02 14.89
N LEU A 166 2.86 -1.87 14.46
CA LEU A 166 3.39 -1.18 13.26
C LEU A 166 4.84 -0.71 13.44
N PHE A 167 5.28 -0.47 14.67
CA PHE A 167 6.64 -0.06 14.98
C PHE A 167 7.55 -1.21 15.45
N ASP A 168 7.06 -2.46 15.52
CA ASP A 168 7.81 -3.61 16.05
C ASP A 168 9.11 -3.89 15.26
N ASP A 169 9.10 -3.66 13.95
CA ASP A 169 10.27 -3.83 13.08
C ASP A 169 11.31 -2.71 13.25
N MET A 170 10.99 -1.64 13.99
CA MET A 170 11.85 -0.49 14.25
C MET A 170 12.35 -0.47 15.70
N ASP A 171 13.15 -1.47 16.10
CA ASP A 171 13.76 -1.52 17.43
C ASP A 171 14.84 -0.45 17.62
N VAL A 172 14.47 0.69 18.19
CA VAL A 172 15.37 1.83 18.48
C VAL A 172 16.42 1.53 19.54
N ASN A 173 16.28 0.41 20.26
CA ASN A 173 17.22 -0.09 21.25
C ASN A 173 18.19 -1.14 20.70
N SER A 174 18.04 -1.53 19.44
CA SER A 174 18.85 -2.58 18.81
C SER A 174 20.34 -2.25 18.78
N ASN A 175 21.16 -3.27 19.03
CA ASN A 175 22.61 -3.19 18.88
C ASN A 175 23.05 -2.92 17.42
N LYS A 176 22.17 -3.14 16.44
CA LYS A 176 22.40 -2.80 15.04
C LYS A 176 22.57 -1.28 14.83
N LEU A 177 21.90 -0.47 15.64
CA LEU A 177 22.10 0.99 15.67
C LEU A 177 23.40 1.39 16.38
N GLY A 178 23.92 0.58 17.29
CA GLY A 178 25.16 0.84 18.02
C GLY A 178 25.23 0.07 19.34
N GLY A 179 26.44 -0.28 19.75
CA GLY A 179 26.70 -1.03 20.98
C GLY A 179 26.45 -0.21 22.26
N THR A 180 26.37 1.12 22.17
CA THR A 180 26.11 2.01 23.32
C THR A 180 24.90 2.91 23.04
N VAL A 181 24.27 3.42 24.10
CA VAL A 181 23.15 4.37 24.01
C VAL A 181 23.56 5.61 23.19
N GLU A 182 24.76 6.14 23.45
CA GLU A 182 25.26 7.30 22.72
C GLU A 182 25.38 7.04 21.21
N GLN A 183 25.90 5.89 20.82
CA GLN A 183 26.02 5.50 19.40
C GLN A 183 24.65 5.34 18.76
N ARG A 184 23.69 4.71 19.44
CA ARG A 184 22.31 4.59 18.95
C ARG A 184 21.65 5.95 18.77
N ASN A 185 21.73 6.81 19.80
CA ASN A 185 21.11 8.14 19.77
C ASN A 185 21.72 9.02 18.67
N LYS A 186 23.03 8.95 18.45
CA LYS A 186 23.70 9.68 17.35
C LYS A 186 23.16 9.27 15.97
N LYS A 187 22.85 8.00 15.77
CA LYS A 187 22.24 7.52 14.50
C LYS A 187 20.77 7.90 14.39
N LEU A 188 20.02 7.81 15.49
CA LEU A 188 18.61 8.23 15.53
C LEU A 188 18.44 9.72 15.26
N VAL A 189 19.31 10.58 15.82
CA VAL A 189 19.35 12.02 15.50
C VAL A 189 19.59 12.23 14.01
N LYS A 190 20.60 11.56 13.42
CA LYS A 190 20.86 11.68 11.98
C LYS A 190 19.67 11.25 11.13
N LEU A 191 18.98 10.17 11.53
CA LEU A 191 17.81 9.67 10.83
C LEU A 191 16.63 10.65 10.94
N LEU A 192 16.34 11.16 12.12
CA LEU A 192 15.31 12.19 12.35
C LEU A 192 15.58 13.44 11.54
N ASP A 193 16.84 13.92 11.51
CA ASP A 193 17.22 15.09 10.74
C ASP A 193 17.06 14.81 9.22
N ALA A 194 17.59 13.69 8.75
CA ALA A 194 17.55 13.32 7.33
C ALA A 194 16.11 13.16 6.81
N ILE A 195 15.26 12.45 7.57
CA ILE A 195 13.84 12.31 7.23
C ILE A 195 13.11 13.65 7.35
N GLY A 196 13.41 14.45 8.38
CA GLY A 196 12.79 15.76 8.60
C GLY A 196 13.16 16.81 7.55
N ASP A 197 14.30 16.67 6.89
CA ASP A 197 14.78 17.56 5.84
C ASP A 197 14.26 17.18 4.43
N LEU A 198 13.62 16.01 4.27
CA LEU A 198 12.96 15.65 3.02
C LEU A 198 11.89 16.69 2.68
N ARG A 199 11.92 17.19 1.45
CA ARG A 199 10.87 18.06 0.91
C ARG A 199 9.71 17.16 0.44
N LEU A 200 8.77 16.92 1.32
CA LEU A 200 7.56 16.15 1.02
C LEU A 200 6.36 17.05 0.72
N GLY A 201 6.58 18.37 0.63
CA GLY A 201 5.55 19.39 0.41
C GLY A 201 4.68 19.65 1.64
N GLU A 202 3.80 20.64 1.54
CA GLU A 202 2.69 20.75 2.47
C GLU A 202 1.54 19.86 1.96
N TYR A 203 0.86 19.16 2.85
CA TYR A 203 -0.14 18.13 2.53
C TYR A 203 -1.26 18.64 1.58
N ALA A 204 -1.55 19.94 1.60
CA ALA A 204 -2.55 20.60 0.76
C ALA A 204 -2.06 21.02 -0.63
N ASP A 205 -0.74 21.16 -0.83
CA ASP A 205 -0.15 21.79 -2.02
C ASP A 205 0.64 20.81 -2.90
N ASN A 206 0.74 19.53 -2.51
CA ASN A 206 1.51 18.54 -3.26
C ASN A 206 0.84 18.15 -4.57
N THR A 207 1.59 18.21 -5.65
CA THR A 207 1.18 17.70 -6.97
C THR A 207 1.37 16.19 -7.07
N ILE A 208 2.15 15.58 -6.16
CA ILE A 208 2.41 14.15 -6.04
C ILE A 208 2.02 13.65 -4.64
N ASP A 209 1.73 12.37 -4.52
CA ASP A 209 1.68 11.66 -3.25
C ASP A 209 3.11 11.40 -2.75
N ALA A 210 3.75 12.45 -2.19
CA ALA A 210 5.16 12.43 -1.89
C ALA A 210 5.56 11.36 -0.86
N PHE A 211 4.70 11.07 0.12
CA PHE A 211 4.95 10.02 1.10
C PHE A 211 4.80 8.63 0.49
N GLY A 212 3.74 8.39 -0.28
CA GLY A 212 3.54 7.14 -0.99
C GLY A 212 4.63 6.92 -2.05
N ASP A 213 4.98 7.93 -2.84
CA ASP A 213 6.07 7.84 -3.82
C ASP A 213 7.44 7.56 -3.14
N ALA A 214 7.69 8.14 -1.96
CA ALA A 214 8.90 7.84 -1.16
C ALA A 214 8.91 6.38 -0.69
N TYR A 215 7.78 5.88 -0.21
CA TYR A 215 7.63 4.51 0.21
C TYR A 215 7.83 3.53 -0.96
N GLU A 216 7.15 3.74 -2.09
CA GLU A 216 7.28 2.90 -3.28
C GLU A 216 8.73 2.84 -3.80
N PHE A 217 9.43 3.99 -3.79
CA PHE A 217 10.84 4.03 -4.15
C PHE A 217 11.72 3.21 -3.20
N LEU A 218 11.51 3.34 -1.88
CA LEU A 218 12.19 2.53 -0.88
C LEU A 218 11.92 1.04 -1.10
N MET A 219 10.69 0.64 -1.35
CA MET A 219 10.32 -0.75 -1.61
C MET A 219 10.98 -1.29 -2.89
N THR A 220 11.06 -0.51 -3.96
CA THR A 220 11.80 -0.87 -5.18
C THR A 220 13.29 -1.09 -4.90
N MET A 221 13.90 -0.22 -4.10
CA MET A 221 15.29 -0.40 -3.64
C MET A 221 15.46 -1.67 -2.79
N TYR A 222 14.44 -2.05 -2.01
CA TYR A 222 14.42 -3.30 -1.27
C TYR A 222 14.45 -4.50 -2.21
N ALA A 223 13.51 -4.58 -3.13
CA ALA A 223 13.36 -5.67 -4.07
C ALA A 223 14.65 -5.88 -4.88
N SER A 224 15.27 -4.80 -5.36
CA SER A 224 16.51 -4.87 -6.14
C SER A 224 17.73 -5.39 -5.37
N THR A 225 17.75 -5.25 -4.04
CA THR A 225 18.87 -5.71 -3.18
C THR A 225 18.61 -7.07 -2.53
N ALA A 226 17.35 -7.53 -2.46
CA ALA A 226 16.97 -8.81 -1.86
C ALA A 226 17.23 -10.03 -2.77
N GLY A 227 17.66 -9.83 -4.02
CA GLY A 227 17.93 -10.91 -4.97
C GLY A 227 16.68 -11.71 -5.32
N LYS A 228 16.75 -13.06 -5.27
CA LYS A 228 15.61 -13.93 -5.63
C LYS A 228 14.36 -13.73 -4.79
N SER A 229 14.50 -13.25 -3.56
CA SER A 229 13.36 -12.95 -2.67
C SER A 229 12.69 -11.61 -2.99
N GLY A 230 13.31 -10.74 -3.79
CA GLY A 230 12.75 -9.42 -4.11
C GLY A 230 11.44 -9.49 -4.89
N GLY A 231 11.29 -10.48 -5.76
CA GLY A 231 10.06 -10.70 -6.53
C GLY A 231 8.85 -11.20 -5.72
N GLU A 232 9.10 -11.72 -4.51
CA GLU A 232 8.03 -12.14 -3.59
C GLU A 232 7.37 -10.95 -2.87
N PHE A 233 7.98 -9.75 -2.92
CA PHE A 233 7.55 -8.59 -2.14
C PHE A 233 7.05 -7.42 -2.97
N PHE A 234 7.33 -7.40 -4.25
CA PHE A 234 7.04 -6.24 -5.07
C PHE A 234 6.63 -6.64 -6.50
N THR A 235 5.43 -6.23 -6.87
CA THR A 235 4.93 -6.36 -8.25
C THR A 235 5.28 -5.10 -9.03
N PRO A 236 5.85 -5.21 -10.25
CA PRO A 236 6.11 -4.05 -11.11
C PRO A 236 4.87 -3.18 -11.29
N GLN A 237 5.06 -1.86 -11.28
CA GLN A 237 3.94 -0.90 -11.30
C GLN A 237 3.07 -1.05 -12.54
N GLU A 238 3.67 -1.35 -13.69
CA GLU A 238 2.98 -1.55 -14.97
C GLU A 238 2.10 -2.81 -14.93
N VAL A 239 2.55 -3.87 -14.25
CA VAL A 239 1.76 -5.08 -14.06
C VAL A 239 0.61 -4.82 -13.10
N SER A 240 0.88 -4.13 -12.00
CA SER A 240 -0.16 -3.76 -11.03
C SER A 240 -1.26 -2.91 -11.68
N GLU A 241 -0.88 -1.99 -12.56
CA GLU A 241 -1.80 -1.15 -13.32
C GLU A 241 -2.64 -1.97 -14.30
N LEU A 242 -2.00 -2.86 -15.07
CA LEU A 242 -2.69 -3.76 -15.98
C LEU A 242 -3.72 -4.63 -15.23
N LEU A 243 -3.34 -5.24 -14.11
CA LEU A 243 -4.25 -6.07 -13.32
C LEU A 243 -5.44 -5.27 -12.77
N ALA A 244 -5.20 -4.05 -12.27
CA ALA A 244 -6.27 -3.17 -11.80
C ALA A 244 -7.22 -2.81 -12.96
N GLU A 245 -6.69 -2.33 -14.09
CA GLU A 245 -7.50 -1.87 -15.22
C GLU A 245 -8.36 -2.99 -15.82
N ILE A 246 -7.84 -4.21 -16.01
CA ILE A 246 -8.63 -5.32 -16.57
C ILE A 246 -9.76 -5.77 -15.63
N THR A 247 -9.60 -5.65 -14.32
CA THR A 247 -10.64 -6.04 -13.35
C THR A 247 -11.76 -5.03 -13.22
N ILE A 248 -11.55 -3.80 -13.66
CA ILE A 248 -12.55 -2.71 -13.60
C ILE A 248 -13.12 -2.32 -14.97
N VAL A 249 -12.80 -3.05 -16.04
CA VAL A 249 -13.34 -2.75 -17.39
C VAL A 249 -14.86 -2.62 -17.32
N GLY A 250 -15.35 -1.46 -17.76
CA GLY A 250 -16.77 -1.13 -17.77
C GLY A 250 -17.37 -0.76 -16.40
N LYS A 251 -16.59 -0.74 -15.33
CA LYS A 251 -17.01 -0.36 -13.98
C LYS A 251 -16.53 1.06 -13.66
N LYS A 252 -17.36 1.85 -12.96
CA LYS A 252 -17.00 3.17 -12.44
C LYS A 252 -16.70 3.13 -10.95
N GLU A 253 -17.14 2.08 -10.28
CA GLU A 253 -17.02 1.85 -8.84
C GLU A 253 -17.07 0.36 -8.58
N VAL A 254 -16.52 -0.07 -7.46
CA VAL A 254 -16.60 -1.43 -6.91
C VAL A 254 -16.89 -1.37 -5.42
N ASN A 255 -17.47 -2.42 -4.83
CA ASN A 255 -17.68 -2.44 -3.38
C ASN A 255 -16.40 -2.80 -2.66
N LYS A 256 -15.81 -3.96 -3.00
CA LYS A 256 -14.66 -4.51 -2.30
C LYS A 256 -13.60 -4.98 -3.29
N VAL A 257 -12.36 -4.66 -2.99
CA VAL A 257 -11.15 -5.15 -3.69
C VAL A 257 -10.39 -6.08 -2.75
N TYR A 258 -9.91 -7.22 -3.26
CA TYR A 258 -9.21 -8.21 -2.45
C TYR A 258 -7.91 -8.70 -3.12
N ASP A 259 -6.88 -8.91 -2.30
CA ASP A 259 -5.63 -9.58 -2.69
C ASP A 259 -5.27 -10.67 -1.65
N PRO A 260 -5.37 -11.97 -2.01
CA PRO A 260 -5.07 -13.09 -1.10
C PRO A 260 -3.58 -13.26 -0.75
N ALA A 261 -2.67 -12.55 -1.40
CA ALA A 261 -1.24 -12.54 -1.14
C ALA A 261 -0.70 -11.12 -1.34
N CYS A 262 -1.23 -10.18 -0.54
CA CYS A 262 -1.16 -8.75 -0.84
C CYS A 262 0.26 -8.16 -0.78
N GLY A 263 1.22 -8.87 -0.20
CA GLY A 263 2.58 -8.37 -0.09
C GLY A 263 2.59 -7.01 0.60
N SER A 264 3.25 -6.03 0.01
CA SER A 264 3.27 -4.63 0.51
C SER A 264 2.03 -3.81 0.14
N GLY A 265 0.99 -4.40 -0.45
CA GLY A 265 -0.26 -3.73 -0.82
C GLY A 265 -0.22 -2.96 -2.14
N SER A 266 0.82 -3.11 -2.93
CA SER A 266 1.00 -2.33 -4.17
C SER A 266 -0.13 -2.54 -5.19
N LEU A 267 -0.67 -3.76 -5.31
CA LEU A 267 -1.81 -4.08 -6.17
C LEU A 267 -3.09 -3.37 -5.68
N LEU A 268 -3.38 -3.43 -4.38
CA LEU A 268 -4.55 -2.78 -3.78
C LEU A 268 -4.48 -1.26 -3.96
N LEU A 269 -3.31 -0.66 -3.71
CA LEU A 269 -3.10 0.78 -3.87
C LEU A 269 -3.18 1.23 -5.32
N LYS A 270 -2.86 0.36 -6.28
CA LYS A 270 -3.04 0.69 -7.69
C LYS A 270 -4.50 0.88 -8.04
N PHE A 271 -5.43 0.13 -7.45
CA PHE A 271 -6.87 0.40 -7.57
C PHE A 271 -7.24 1.78 -7.05
N ALA A 272 -6.70 2.18 -5.90
CA ALA A 272 -6.94 3.51 -5.36
C ALA A 272 -6.47 4.63 -6.32
N LYS A 273 -5.38 4.39 -7.06
CA LYS A 273 -4.86 5.34 -8.07
C LYS A 273 -5.66 5.33 -9.37
N VAL A 274 -6.08 4.15 -9.86
CA VAL A 274 -6.75 4.00 -11.17
C VAL A 274 -8.23 4.33 -11.09
N LEU A 275 -8.92 3.83 -10.08
CA LEU A 275 -10.38 4.00 -9.93
C LEU A 275 -10.75 5.22 -9.07
N GLY A 276 -9.86 5.65 -8.18
CA GLY A 276 -10.13 6.57 -7.09
C GLY A 276 -10.54 5.82 -5.82
N LYS A 277 -9.91 6.16 -4.69
CA LYS A 277 -10.18 5.47 -3.40
C LYS A 277 -11.64 5.59 -2.96
N GLU A 278 -12.28 6.69 -3.29
CA GLU A 278 -13.69 6.98 -3.02
C GLU A 278 -14.66 6.11 -3.82
N ASN A 279 -14.21 5.50 -4.92
CA ASN A 279 -14.99 4.62 -5.77
C ASN A 279 -14.84 3.13 -5.38
N VAL A 280 -14.07 2.83 -4.33
CA VAL A 280 -14.04 1.52 -3.65
C VAL A 280 -14.85 1.64 -2.36
N ARG A 281 -16.14 1.33 -2.42
CA ARG A 281 -17.12 1.76 -1.41
C ARG A 281 -16.91 1.16 -0.02
N GLN A 282 -16.56 -0.12 0.06
CA GLN A 282 -16.37 -0.86 1.31
C GLN A 282 -14.89 -1.13 1.61
N GLY A 283 -13.98 -0.71 0.71
CA GLY A 283 -12.57 -0.70 0.96
C GLY A 283 -11.77 -1.86 0.37
N PHE A 284 -10.54 -1.95 0.84
CA PHE A 284 -9.48 -2.82 0.35
C PHE A 284 -9.22 -3.93 1.37
N PHE A 285 -9.22 -5.17 0.91
CA PHE A 285 -9.00 -6.35 1.74
C PHE A 285 -7.74 -7.07 1.27
N GLY A 286 -6.95 -7.56 2.23
CA GLY A 286 -5.73 -8.28 1.90
C GLY A 286 -5.37 -9.32 2.94
N GLN A 287 -4.57 -10.31 2.53
CA GLN A 287 -3.99 -11.24 3.49
C GLN A 287 -2.52 -11.49 3.15
N GLU A 288 -1.66 -11.51 4.17
CA GLU A 288 -0.22 -11.71 4.04
C GLU A 288 0.32 -12.62 5.13
N ILE A 289 1.10 -13.63 4.75
CA ILE A 289 1.66 -14.62 5.68
C ILE A 289 2.88 -14.11 6.44
N ASN A 290 3.65 -13.20 5.84
CA ASN A 290 4.85 -12.67 6.46
C ASN A 290 4.52 -11.46 7.32
N LEU A 291 4.81 -11.55 8.63
CA LEU A 291 4.46 -10.49 9.59
C LEU A 291 5.08 -9.13 9.25
N THR A 292 6.36 -9.08 8.87
CA THR A 292 7.02 -7.82 8.51
C THR A 292 6.37 -7.19 7.27
N ILE A 293 6.03 -7.99 6.25
CA ILE A 293 5.42 -7.50 5.03
C ILE A 293 3.97 -7.09 5.27
N TYR A 294 3.25 -7.82 6.11
CA TYR A 294 1.93 -7.43 6.60
C TYR A 294 1.97 -6.05 7.27
N ASN A 295 2.96 -5.78 8.15
CA ASN A 295 3.15 -4.47 8.75
C ASN A 295 3.44 -3.40 7.69
N LEU A 296 4.30 -3.71 6.71
CA LEU A 296 4.61 -2.81 5.60
C LEU A 296 3.39 -2.50 4.75
N CYS A 297 2.49 -3.46 4.53
CA CYS A 297 1.23 -3.24 3.80
C CYS A 297 0.34 -2.22 4.53
N ARG A 298 0.12 -2.39 5.84
CA ARG A 298 -0.67 -1.45 6.65
C ARG A 298 -0.08 -0.04 6.65
N ILE A 299 1.24 0.07 6.84
CA ILE A 299 1.97 1.34 6.74
C ILE A 299 1.73 1.97 5.36
N ASN A 300 1.79 1.18 4.29
CA ASN A 300 1.59 1.65 2.93
C ASN A 300 0.18 2.19 2.70
N MET A 301 -0.85 1.52 3.24
CA MET A 301 -2.23 2.01 3.19
C MET A 301 -2.34 3.40 3.83
N PHE A 302 -1.80 3.57 5.04
CA PHE A 302 -1.81 4.88 5.72
C PHE A 302 -1.04 5.94 4.94
N LEU A 303 0.16 5.64 4.41
CA LEU A 303 0.98 6.59 3.64
C LEU A 303 0.28 7.11 2.37
N HIS A 304 -0.64 6.33 1.82
CA HIS A 304 -1.51 6.73 0.70
C HIS A 304 -2.84 7.34 1.15
N ASP A 305 -2.93 7.72 2.42
CA ASP A 305 -4.12 8.33 3.02
C ASP A 305 -5.40 7.47 2.82
N ILE A 306 -5.25 6.14 2.93
CA ILE A 306 -6.38 5.24 3.08
C ILE A 306 -6.69 5.15 4.57
N ASN A 307 -7.91 5.54 4.96
CA ASN A 307 -8.30 5.52 6.36
C ASN A 307 -8.45 4.06 6.86
N TYR A 308 -8.20 3.82 8.15
CA TYR A 308 -8.28 2.51 8.79
C TYR A 308 -9.61 1.78 8.53
N ASN A 309 -10.72 2.50 8.46
CA ASN A 309 -12.04 1.93 8.16
C ASN A 309 -12.29 1.62 6.68
N HIS A 310 -11.28 1.83 5.82
CA HIS A 310 -11.34 1.60 4.37
C HIS A 310 -10.37 0.52 3.90
N PHE A 311 -9.66 -0.14 4.81
CA PHE A 311 -8.90 -1.33 4.50
C PHE A 311 -8.96 -2.33 5.66
N ASP A 312 -8.84 -3.60 5.35
CA ASP A 312 -8.68 -4.68 6.30
C ASP A 312 -7.62 -5.64 5.74
N VAL A 313 -6.44 -5.62 6.35
CA VAL A 313 -5.32 -6.51 5.99
C VAL A 313 -5.11 -7.49 7.14
N ALA A 314 -5.21 -8.79 6.85
CA ALA A 314 -5.09 -9.84 7.83
C ALA A 314 -3.73 -10.56 7.74
N HIS A 315 -3.17 -10.95 8.89
CA HIS A 315 -1.98 -11.78 8.97
C HIS A 315 -2.34 -13.27 9.01
N GLY A 316 -1.79 -14.07 8.10
CA GLY A 316 -1.97 -15.52 8.09
C GLY A 316 -1.85 -16.15 6.70
N ASP A 317 -1.88 -17.49 6.67
CA ASP A 317 -1.84 -18.27 5.44
C ASP A 317 -3.25 -18.35 4.82
N THR A 318 -3.46 -17.67 3.72
CA THR A 318 -4.74 -17.61 3.00
C THR A 318 -5.28 -18.99 2.59
N LEU A 319 -4.42 -19.93 2.26
CA LEU A 319 -4.86 -21.24 1.78
C LEU A 319 -5.35 -22.14 2.92
N THR A 320 -4.79 -22.00 4.12
CA THR A 320 -5.09 -22.88 5.28
C THR A 320 -5.83 -22.17 6.41
N ASP A 321 -5.67 -20.83 6.51
CA ASP A 321 -6.29 -20.00 7.54
C ASP A 321 -6.81 -18.67 6.95
N PRO A 322 -7.78 -18.73 6.01
CA PRO A 322 -8.36 -17.53 5.39
C PRO A 322 -9.15 -16.70 6.40
N LYS A 323 -8.88 -15.41 6.44
CA LYS A 323 -9.44 -14.51 7.46
C LYS A 323 -10.70 -13.78 7.03
N HIS A 324 -10.90 -13.57 5.72
CA HIS A 324 -12.01 -12.77 5.18
C HIS A 324 -13.23 -13.62 4.75
N TRP A 325 -13.58 -14.67 5.53
CA TRP A 325 -14.76 -15.50 5.27
C TRP A 325 -16.07 -14.72 5.32
N ASP A 326 -16.17 -13.79 6.25
CA ASP A 326 -17.38 -12.99 6.46
C ASP A 326 -17.42 -11.76 5.54
N ASP A 327 -16.31 -11.47 4.84
CA ASP A 327 -16.20 -10.32 3.95
C ASP A 327 -16.53 -10.66 2.49
N GLU A 328 -16.47 -11.94 2.11
CA GLU A 328 -16.83 -12.35 0.74
C GLU A 328 -18.32 -12.03 0.42
N PRO A 329 -18.70 -11.86 -0.85
CA PRO A 329 -17.88 -11.89 -2.05
C PRO A 329 -17.20 -10.54 -2.36
N PHE A 330 -16.17 -10.61 -3.23
CA PHE A 330 -15.41 -9.44 -3.70
C PHE A 330 -15.70 -9.14 -5.16
N ASP A 331 -15.78 -7.84 -5.52
CA ASP A 331 -16.09 -7.40 -6.90
C ASP A 331 -14.86 -7.38 -7.81
N ALA A 332 -13.69 -7.19 -7.22
CA ALA A 332 -12.41 -7.23 -7.90
C ALA A 332 -11.41 -7.99 -7.02
N ILE A 333 -10.76 -9.00 -7.59
CA ILE A 333 -9.69 -9.73 -6.92
C ILE A 333 -8.45 -9.68 -7.79
N VAL A 334 -7.34 -9.22 -7.23
CA VAL A 334 -6.04 -9.18 -7.90
C VAL A 334 -5.01 -9.90 -7.07
N SER A 335 -4.07 -10.57 -7.70
CA SER A 335 -2.96 -11.16 -6.95
C SER A 335 -1.74 -11.44 -7.82
N ASN A 336 -0.58 -11.32 -7.22
CA ASN A 336 0.66 -11.89 -7.69
C ASN A 336 1.21 -12.83 -6.60
N PRO A 337 0.64 -14.04 -6.45
CA PRO A 337 1.02 -14.96 -5.39
C PRO A 337 2.42 -15.54 -5.62
N PRO A 338 3.07 -16.08 -4.57
CA PRO A 338 4.38 -16.69 -4.70
C PRO A 338 4.34 -17.94 -5.59
N TYR A 339 5.15 -17.94 -6.66
CA TYR A 339 5.14 -19.04 -7.65
C TYR A 339 5.69 -20.34 -7.05
N SER A 340 5.02 -21.45 -7.39
CA SER A 340 5.44 -22.80 -7.02
C SER A 340 5.71 -22.94 -5.50
N LYS A 341 4.95 -22.23 -4.67
CA LYS A 341 5.03 -22.32 -3.21
C LYS A 341 4.55 -23.66 -2.71
N GLU A 342 5.24 -24.22 -1.72
CA GLU A 342 4.77 -25.40 -1.01
C GLU A 342 3.65 -25.01 -0.03
N TRP A 343 2.58 -25.82 0.00
CA TRP A 343 1.42 -25.66 0.88
C TRP A 343 0.95 -27.01 1.41
N GLU A 344 -0.05 -27.04 2.29
CA GLU A 344 -0.49 -28.29 2.95
C GLU A 344 -1.09 -29.31 1.97
N SER A 345 -1.93 -28.88 1.02
CA SER A 345 -2.57 -29.73 0.02
C SER A 345 -3.20 -30.99 0.65
N ASP A 346 -2.93 -32.17 0.08
CA ASP A 346 -3.40 -33.48 0.54
C ASP A 346 -2.79 -33.92 1.89
N GLY A 347 -1.79 -33.21 2.41
CA GLY A 347 -1.32 -33.36 3.78
C GLY A 347 -2.34 -32.92 4.84
N ASN A 348 -3.28 -32.05 4.47
CA ASN A 348 -4.41 -31.67 5.30
C ASN A 348 -5.71 -32.25 4.70
N PRO A 349 -6.27 -33.32 5.28
CA PRO A 349 -7.43 -34.01 4.71
C PRO A 349 -8.71 -33.17 4.71
N LEU A 350 -8.76 -32.05 5.43
CA LEU A 350 -9.93 -31.17 5.45
C LEU A 350 -10.03 -30.34 4.16
N LEU A 351 -8.92 -30.04 3.52
CA LEU A 351 -8.87 -29.16 2.34
C LEU A 351 -9.59 -29.74 1.12
N ILE A 352 -9.70 -31.06 0.99
CA ILE A 352 -10.45 -31.68 -0.14
C ILE A 352 -11.95 -31.38 -0.08
N ASN A 353 -12.46 -31.12 1.10
CA ASN A 353 -13.88 -30.77 1.33
C ASN A 353 -14.09 -29.26 1.50
N ASP A 354 -13.01 -28.47 1.50
CA ASP A 354 -13.11 -27.02 1.57
C ASP A 354 -13.85 -26.48 0.33
N PRO A 355 -14.89 -25.65 0.50
CA PRO A 355 -15.72 -25.15 -0.61
C PRO A 355 -14.93 -24.38 -1.65
N ARG A 356 -13.76 -23.84 -1.31
CA ARG A 356 -12.87 -23.15 -2.24
C ARG A 356 -12.22 -24.12 -3.24
N PHE A 357 -11.91 -25.36 -2.84
CA PHE A 357 -11.12 -26.30 -3.63
C PHE A 357 -11.94 -27.52 -4.12
N SER A 358 -12.95 -27.95 -3.34
CA SER A 358 -13.77 -29.13 -3.61
C SER A 358 -14.44 -29.17 -4.99
N PRO A 359 -14.83 -28.03 -5.63
CA PRO A 359 -15.49 -28.08 -6.93
C PRO A 359 -14.63 -28.68 -8.06
N ALA A 360 -13.31 -28.57 -7.99
CA ALA A 360 -12.41 -29.20 -8.96
C ALA A 360 -12.21 -30.72 -8.73
N GLY A 361 -12.70 -31.25 -7.59
CA GLY A 361 -12.56 -32.67 -7.22
C GLY A 361 -11.12 -33.12 -6.96
N VAL A 362 -10.17 -32.20 -6.86
CA VAL A 362 -8.75 -32.46 -6.62
C VAL A 362 -8.08 -31.21 -6.07
N LEU A 363 -7.11 -31.42 -5.19
CA LEU A 363 -6.28 -30.31 -4.69
C LEU A 363 -5.10 -30.02 -5.62
N ALA A 364 -4.65 -28.78 -5.68
CA ALA A 364 -3.40 -28.43 -6.32
C ALA A 364 -2.23 -29.19 -5.66
N PRO A 365 -1.15 -29.53 -6.41
CA PRO A 365 -0.06 -30.34 -5.87
C PRO A 365 0.63 -29.63 -4.68
N LYS A 366 1.04 -30.41 -3.67
CA LYS A 366 1.69 -29.90 -2.45
C LYS A 366 2.83 -28.90 -2.69
N ARG A 367 3.62 -29.09 -3.73
CA ARG A 367 4.77 -28.22 -4.05
C ARG A 367 4.44 -27.08 -5.02
N ARG A 368 3.16 -26.82 -5.29
CA ARG A 368 2.70 -25.84 -6.29
C ARG A 368 1.32 -25.33 -5.91
N ALA A 369 1.30 -24.29 -5.13
CA ALA A 369 0.06 -23.64 -4.67
C ALA A 369 -0.61 -22.77 -5.75
N ASP A 370 0.04 -22.59 -6.90
CA ASP A 370 -0.37 -21.66 -7.95
C ASP A 370 -1.90 -21.75 -8.20
N LEU A 371 -2.41 -22.89 -8.67
CA LEU A 371 -3.84 -23.07 -8.91
C LEU A 371 -4.71 -23.17 -7.63
N ALA A 372 -4.12 -23.30 -6.45
CA ALA A 372 -4.89 -23.17 -5.21
C ALA A 372 -5.30 -21.72 -4.96
N PHE A 373 -4.41 -20.75 -5.22
CA PHE A 373 -4.76 -19.33 -5.19
C PHE A 373 -5.84 -19.00 -6.22
N THR A 374 -5.72 -19.51 -7.46
CA THR A 374 -6.75 -19.33 -8.48
C THR A 374 -8.11 -19.86 -8.04
N MET A 375 -8.17 -21.06 -7.44
CA MET A 375 -9.42 -21.63 -6.93
C MET A 375 -10.00 -20.85 -5.75
N HIS A 376 -9.13 -20.36 -4.84
CA HIS A 376 -9.55 -19.50 -3.73
C HIS A 376 -10.17 -18.19 -4.25
N MET A 377 -9.48 -17.50 -5.18
CA MET A 377 -9.98 -16.26 -5.76
C MET A 377 -11.32 -16.47 -6.47
N LEU A 378 -11.45 -17.54 -7.24
CA LEU A 378 -12.69 -17.87 -7.92
C LEU A 378 -13.86 -18.11 -6.94
N SER A 379 -13.60 -18.80 -5.83
CA SER A 379 -14.62 -19.09 -4.80
C SER A 379 -15.15 -17.81 -4.15
N TRP A 380 -14.29 -16.83 -3.95
CA TRP A 380 -14.65 -15.59 -3.25
C TRP A 380 -15.04 -14.44 -4.19
N LEU A 381 -15.02 -14.69 -5.50
CA LEU A 381 -15.40 -13.69 -6.50
C LEU A 381 -16.93 -13.53 -6.55
N SER A 382 -17.42 -12.30 -6.59
CA SER A 382 -18.83 -12.02 -6.80
C SER A 382 -19.28 -12.47 -8.19
N THR A 383 -20.58 -12.69 -8.37
CA THR A 383 -21.16 -13.16 -9.63
C THR A 383 -20.93 -12.22 -10.82
N SER A 384 -20.72 -10.95 -10.55
CA SER A 384 -20.36 -9.90 -11.54
C SER A 384 -18.91 -9.43 -11.40
N GLY A 385 -18.15 -10.09 -10.54
CA GLY A 385 -16.75 -9.76 -10.26
C GLY A 385 -15.81 -10.17 -11.38
N THR A 386 -14.61 -9.58 -11.35
CA THR A 386 -13.50 -9.96 -12.23
C THR A 386 -12.26 -10.18 -11.38
N ALA A 387 -11.56 -11.29 -11.63
CA ALA A 387 -10.30 -11.60 -10.99
C ALA A 387 -9.16 -11.57 -11.99
N ALA A 388 -7.99 -11.07 -11.59
CA ALA A 388 -6.77 -11.10 -12.37
C ALA A 388 -5.60 -11.61 -11.49
N ILE A 389 -4.92 -12.65 -11.96
CA ILE A 389 -3.83 -13.28 -11.23
C ILE A 389 -2.61 -13.44 -12.13
N VAL A 390 -1.44 -13.15 -11.57
CA VAL A 390 -0.16 -13.48 -12.23
C VAL A 390 0.19 -14.92 -11.92
N GLU A 391 0.42 -15.71 -12.97
CA GLU A 391 0.66 -17.15 -12.83
C GLU A 391 1.97 -17.57 -13.49
N TYR A 392 2.58 -18.60 -12.93
CA TYR A 392 3.70 -19.27 -13.59
C TYR A 392 3.22 -20.04 -14.81
N PRO A 393 3.86 -19.93 -16.00
CA PRO A 393 3.36 -20.55 -17.25
C PRO A 393 3.12 -22.04 -17.16
N GLY A 394 3.76 -22.73 -16.22
CA GLY A 394 3.59 -24.17 -15.98
C GLY A 394 2.15 -24.57 -15.70
N VAL A 395 1.32 -23.70 -15.14
CA VAL A 395 -0.11 -23.97 -14.88
C VAL A 395 -0.87 -24.26 -16.17
N LEU A 396 -0.41 -23.77 -17.32
CA LEU A 396 -1.07 -23.94 -18.61
C LEU A 396 -0.83 -25.32 -19.25
N TYR A 397 0.26 -26.03 -18.94
CA TYR A 397 0.63 -27.25 -19.65
C TYR A 397 0.91 -28.48 -18.77
N ARG A 398 1.11 -28.30 -17.45
CA ARG A 398 1.39 -29.44 -16.57
C ARG A 398 0.20 -30.37 -16.45
N GLY A 399 0.48 -31.70 -16.31
CA GLY A 399 -0.51 -32.75 -16.17
C GLY A 399 -0.97 -32.98 -14.74
N GLY A 400 -1.69 -34.09 -14.52
CA GLY A 400 -2.11 -34.54 -13.17
C GLY A 400 -3.21 -33.67 -12.56
N ALA A 401 -3.02 -33.24 -11.31
CA ALA A 401 -4.00 -32.44 -10.59
C ALA A 401 -4.21 -31.07 -11.25
N GLU A 402 -3.14 -30.40 -11.67
CA GLU A 402 -3.20 -29.10 -12.35
C GLU A 402 -4.03 -29.19 -13.65
N GLN A 403 -3.91 -30.29 -14.42
CA GLN A 403 -4.75 -30.52 -15.60
C GLN A 403 -6.24 -30.64 -15.27
N LYS A 404 -6.58 -31.31 -14.16
CA LYS A 404 -7.98 -31.47 -13.72
C LYS A 404 -8.57 -30.13 -13.30
N ILE A 405 -7.81 -29.32 -12.56
CA ILE A 405 -8.24 -27.98 -12.15
C ILE A 405 -8.44 -27.09 -13.38
N ARG A 406 -7.47 -27.06 -14.33
CA ARG A 406 -7.65 -26.30 -15.59
C ARG A 406 -8.88 -26.75 -16.35
N LYS A 407 -9.11 -28.08 -16.44
CA LYS A 407 -10.32 -28.61 -17.09
C LYS A 407 -11.59 -28.07 -16.42
N TYR A 408 -11.64 -28.07 -15.08
CA TYR A 408 -12.77 -27.51 -14.33
C TYR A 408 -12.97 -26.03 -14.67
N LEU A 409 -11.90 -25.21 -14.68
CA LEU A 409 -11.97 -23.80 -15.00
C LEU A 409 -12.47 -23.53 -16.42
N ILE A 410 -11.98 -24.29 -17.40
CA ILE A 410 -12.35 -24.17 -18.83
C ILE A 410 -13.78 -24.65 -19.08
N ASP A 411 -14.16 -25.83 -18.55
CA ASP A 411 -15.48 -26.41 -18.77
C ASP A 411 -16.62 -25.54 -18.20
N ASN A 412 -16.32 -24.70 -17.19
CA ASN A 412 -17.27 -23.78 -16.59
C ASN A 412 -17.14 -22.33 -17.09
N ASN A 413 -16.32 -22.08 -18.10
CA ASN A 413 -16.08 -20.74 -18.68
C ASN A 413 -15.60 -19.69 -17.68
N TYR A 414 -14.79 -20.07 -16.70
CA TYR A 414 -14.23 -19.14 -15.73
C TYR A 414 -13.02 -18.36 -16.24
N ILE A 415 -12.37 -18.84 -17.32
CA ILE A 415 -11.23 -18.16 -17.93
C ILE A 415 -11.72 -17.31 -19.10
N ASP A 416 -11.57 -15.98 -18.94
CA ASP A 416 -11.90 -15.02 -20.00
C ASP A 416 -10.69 -14.81 -20.93
N THR A 417 -9.55 -14.45 -20.38
CA THR A 417 -8.35 -14.05 -21.14
C THR A 417 -7.08 -14.58 -20.49
N VAL A 418 -6.11 -14.96 -21.33
CA VAL A 418 -4.75 -15.28 -20.94
C VAL A 418 -3.81 -14.28 -21.61
N ILE A 419 -3.04 -13.53 -20.82
CA ILE A 419 -2.09 -12.51 -21.28
C ILE A 419 -0.68 -12.98 -20.96
N GLN A 420 0.16 -13.12 -21.98
CA GLN A 420 1.58 -13.40 -21.78
C GLN A 420 2.33 -12.10 -21.54
N LEU A 421 3.04 -12.02 -20.43
CA LEU A 421 3.91 -10.90 -20.09
C LEU A 421 5.33 -11.11 -20.64
N SER A 422 6.08 -10.02 -20.77
CA SER A 422 7.46 -10.07 -21.25
C SER A 422 8.38 -10.82 -20.26
N PRO A 423 9.43 -11.49 -20.73
CA PRO A 423 10.48 -12.00 -19.84
C PRO A 423 11.19 -10.83 -19.14
N ASP A 424 11.89 -11.13 -18.06
CA ASP A 424 12.67 -10.18 -17.26
C ASP A 424 11.87 -9.01 -16.66
N LEU A 425 10.53 -9.12 -16.58
CA LEU A 425 9.66 -8.09 -16.03
C LEU A 425 9.67 -8.09 -14.50
N PHE A 426 9.75 -9.27 -13.89
CA PHE A 426 9.72 -9.41 -12.42
C PHE A 426 11.12 -9.53 -11.84
N PHE A 427 11.35 -8.91 -10.68
CA PHE A 427 12.61 -9.04 -9.96
C PHE A 427 12.90 -10.51 -9.59
N GLY A 428 14.12 -10.96 -9.86
CA GLY A 428 14.60 -12.29 -9.48
C GLY A 428 14.16 -13.44 -10.39
N THR A 429 13.41 -13.21 -11.46
CA THR A 429 13.08 -14.21 -12.49
C THR A 429 13.25 -13.67 -13.90
N THR A 430 13.76 -14.52 -14.78
CA THR A 430 13.87 -14.24 -16.22
C THR A 430 12.71 -14.90 -17.00
N ILE A 431 11.78 -15.54 -16.30
CA ILE A 431 10.68 -16.30 -16.91
C ILE A 431 9.55 -15.34 -17.28
N ALA A 432 9.04 -15.45 -18.50
CA ALA A 432 7.79 -14.82 -18.91
C ALA A 432 6.63 -15.43 -18.09
N THR A 433 5.76 -14.63 -17.55
CA THR A 433 4.60 -15.04 -16.75
C THR A 433 3.30 -14.83 -17.53
#